data_fc53e8409c5e2200864b765057390f89
#
_entry.id   fc53e8409c5e2200864b765057390f89
#
_cell.length_a   1.000
_cell.length_b   1.000
_cell.length_c   1.000
_cell.angle_alpha   90.00
_cell.angle_beta   90.00
_cell.angle_gamma   90.00
#
_symmetry.space_group_name_H-M   'P 1'
#
loop_
_entity.id
_entity.type
_entity.pdbx_description
1 polymer ?
#
loop_
_entity_poly.entity_id
_entity_poly.type
_entity_poly.pdbx_seq_one_letter_code
_entity_poly.pdbx_strand_id
1 'polypeptide(L)'
;MFYFYLFLILFLSFYLVLADKKDYLRFNRNIATSLIAAALSLTLYDKFLSKGSFDLVNQKLALEIFLKGNTESKEKVREDVEDLVNNLVAKEDAQAGELYILARQLKDVNEFSLSREVYEEIYGRFQKELDGNVIAEFAQVLFLSNEKKFDERLKTVLDEALLKNPNNPSALTLKGLFELENNNISSTIDLWNRAVPFLNSEKERNDLKALLEAVKKRKNQ
;
A
#
# COMPACT_ATOMS: atom_id res chain seq x y z
N MET A 1 3.18 -25.56 -21.49
CA MET A 1 2.63 -26.87 -21.87
C MET A 1 1.09 -26.91 -21.94
N PHE A 2 0.38 -26.41 -20.94
CA PHE A 2 -1.10 -26.37 -20.91
C PHE A 2 -1.71 -25.70 -22.16
N TYR A 3 -1.18 -24.58 -22.59
CA TYR A 3 -1.66 -23.84 -23.77
C TYR A 3 -1.45 -24.55 -25.10
N PHE A 4 -0.40 -25.35 -25.21
CA PHE A 4 -0.17 -26.18 -26.39
C PHE A 4 -1.26 -27.24 -26.54
N TYR A 5 -1.68 -27.89 -25.45
CA TYR A 5 -2.78 -28.85 -25.46
C TYR A 5 -4.14 -28.19 -25.72
N LEU A 6 -4.39 -27.01 -25.15
CA LEU A 6 -5.62 -26.26 -25.42
C LEU A 6 -5.73 -25.84 -26.89
N PHE A 7 -4.62 -25.36 -27.46
CA PHE A 7 -4.53 -25.05 -28.89
C PHE A 7 -4.79 -26.29 -29.76
N LEU A 8 -4.21 -27.41 -29.41
CA LEU A 8 -4.34 -28.68 -30.14
C LEU A 8 -5.78 -29.19 -30.06
N ILE A 9 -6.46 -29.06 -28.93
CA ILE A 9 -7.88 -29.45 -28.76
C ILE A 9 -8.79 -28.52 -29.57
N LEU A 10 -8.58 -27.20 -29.52
CA LEU A 10 -9.35 -26.24 -30.30
C LEU A 10 -9.13 -26.42 -31.82
N PHE A 11 -7.91 -26.69 -32.24
CA PHE A 11 -7.56 -26.96 -33.63
C PHE A 11 -8.19 -28.26 -34.11
N LEU A 12 -8.12 -29.33 -33.29
CA LEU A 12 -8.73 -30.63 -33.61
C LEU A 12 -10.26 -30.57 -33.70
N SER A 13 -10.90 -29.83 -32.75
CA SER A 13 -12.35 -29.66 -32.75
C SER A 13 -12.84 -28.87 -33.98
N PHE A 14 -12.11 -27.82 -34.35
CA PHE A 14 -12.41 -27.02 -35.52
C PHE A 14 -12.14 -27.77 -36.81
N TYR A 15 -11.07 -28.62 -36.87
CA TYR A 15 -10.76 -29.50 -37.97
C TYR A 15 -11.88 -30.53 -38.20
N LEU A 16 -12.38 -31.17 -37.14
CA LEU A 16 -13.46 -32.14 -37.21
C LEU A 16 -14.78 -31.53 -37.71
N VAL A 17 -15.11 -30.31 -37.32
CA VAL A 17 -16.29 -29.57 -37.79
C VAL A 17 -16.19 -29.23 -39.29
N LEU A 18 -14.99 -29.03 -39.82
CA LEU A 18 -14.74 -28.64 -41.22
C LEU A 18 -14.49 -29.83 -42.14
N ALA A 19 -14.11 -30.99 -41.63
CA ALA A 19 -13.77 -32.20 -42.40
C ALA A 19 -14.98 -32.88 -43.05
N ASP A 20 -16.20 -32.50 -42.73
CA ASP A 20 -17.43 -33.12 -43.20
C ASP A 20 -17.90 -32.65 -44.60
N LYS A 21 -17.07 -31.93 -45.36
CA LYS A 21 -17.38 -31.46 -46.74
C LYS A 21 -16.31 -31.84 -47.76
N LYS A 22 -16.71 -32.67 -48.73
CA LYS A 22 -15.94 -33.32 -49.82
C LYS A 22 -15.22 -32.40 -50.84
N ASP A 23 -14.78 -31.17 -50.51
CA ASP A 23 -14.16 -30.24 -51.46
C ASP A 23 -12.71 -29.88 -51.04
N TYR A 24 -11.74 -30.48 -51.72
CA TYR A 24 -10.29 -30.37 -51.41
C TYR A 24 -9.74 -28.93 -51.49
N LEU A 25 -10.25 -28.07 -52.34
CA LEU A 25 -9.83 -26.65 -52.46
C LEU A 25 -10.42 -25.77 -51.36
N ARG A 26 -11.61 -26.07 -50.88
CA ARG A 26 -12.21 -25.41 -49.69
C ARG A 26 -11.52 -25.85 -48.40
N PHE A 27 -11.05 -27.11 -48.35
CA PHE A 27 -10.34 -27.70 -47.23
C PHE A 27 -9.04 -26.90 -46.90
N ASN A 28 -8.17 -26.67 -47.90
CA ASN A 28 -6.91 -25.89 -47.67
C ASN A 28 -7.17 -24.43 -47.24
N ARG A 29 -8.21 -23.79 -47.79
CA ARG A 29 -8.57 -22.41 -47.38
C ARG A 29 -9.11 -22.39 -45.95
N ASN A 30 -9.88 -23.36 -45.56
CA ASN A 30 -10.46 -23.47 -44.22
C ASN A 30 -9.40 -23.82 -43.16
N ILE A 31 -8.40 -24.61 -43.47
CA ILE A 31 -7.25 -24.88 -42.60
C ILE A 31 -6.44 -23.58 -42.39
N ALA A 32 -6.15 -22.83 -43.45
CA ALA A 32 -5.42 -21.61 -43.37
C ALA A 32 -6.16 -20.56 -42.53
N THR A 33 -7.47 -20.41 -42.69
CA THR A 33 -8.28 -19.49 -41.85
C THR A 33 -8.34 -19.90 -40.39
N SER A 34 -8.37 -21.21 -40.10
CA SER A 34 -8.36 -21.76 -38.74
C SER A 34 -7.03 -21.51 -38.05
N LEU A 35 -5.92 -21.70 -38.77
CA LEU A 35 -4.57 -21.42 -38.23
C LEU A 35 -4.39 -19.95 -37.97
N ILE A 36 -4.87 -19.05 -38.83
CA ILE A 36 -4.83 -17.61 -38.63
C ILE A 36 -5.70 -17.22 -37.42
N ALA A 37 -6.91 -17.75 -37.31
CA ALA A 37 -7.79 -17.48 -36.17
C ALA A 37 -7.20 -17.97 -34.84
N ALA A 38 -6.58 -19.14 -34.83
CA ALA A 38 -5.91 -19.70 -33.66
C ALA A 38 -4.66 -18.87 -33.28
N ALA A 39 -3.87 -18.47 -34.26
CA ALA A 39 -2.71 -17.58 -34.02
C ALA A 39 -3.13 -16.19 -33.49
N LEU A 40 -4.20 -15.61 -34.07
CA LEU A 40 -4.78 -14.36 -33.57
C LEU A 40 -5.34 -14.50 -32.15
N SER A 41 -6.02 -15.59 -31.84
CA SER A 41 -6.54 -15.87 -30.49
C SER A 41 -5.41 -16.03 -29.47
N LEU A 42 -4.31 -16.69 -29.84
CA LEU A 42 -3.13 -16.83 -28.98
C LEU A 42 -2.43 -15.50 -28.76
N THR A 43 -2.27 -14.69 -29.80
CA THR A 43 -1.63 -13.36 -29.67
C THR A 43 -2.50 -12.38 -28.88
N LEU A 44 -3.82 -12.41 -29.06
CA LEU A 44 -4.77 -11.62 -28.29
C LEU A 44 -4.79 -12.06 -26.82
N TYR A 45 -4.79 -13.37 -26.56
CA TYR A 45 -4.73 -13.92 -25.21
C TYR A 45 -3.43 -13.53 -24.52
N ASP A 46 -2.27 -13.70 -25.18
CA ASP A 46 -0.97 -13.37 -24.62
C ASP A 46 -0.82 -11.86 -24.37
N LYS A 47 -1.34 -11.04 -25.29
CA LYS A 47 -1.21 -9.58 -25.23
C LYS A 47 -2.22 -8.90 -24.29
N PHE A 48 -3.45 -9.43 -24.16
CA PHE A 48 -4.54 -8.78 -23.44
C PHE A 48 -5.03 -9.50 -22.18
N LEU A 49 -4.83 -10.83 -22.08
CA LEU A 49 -5.37 -11.63 -20.96
C LEU A 49 -4.32 -12.30 -20.07
N SER A 50 -3.13 -12.65 -20.58
CA SER A 50 -2.24 -13.52 -19.80
C SER A 50 -1.32 -12.78 -18.83
N LYS A 51 -0.77 -11.64 -19.23
CA LYS A 51 0.23 -10.95 -18.37
C LYS A 51 -0.37 -10.02 -17.34
N GLY A 52 -1.36 -9.21 -17.71
CA GLY A 52 -1.89 -8.20 -16.78
C GLY A 52 -2.86 -8.72 -15.72
N SER A 53 -3.74 -9.68 -16.07
CA SER A 53 -4.76 -10.16 -15.14
C SER A 53 -4.26 -11.24 -14.20
N PHE A 54 -3.33 -12.09 -14.64
CA PHE A 54 -2.75 -13.15 -13.80
C PHE A 54 -1.80 -12.58 -12.76
N ASP A 55 -0.96 -11.60 -13.14
CA ASP A 55 -0.06 -10.92 -12.23
C ASP A 55 -0.85 -10.12 -11.18
N LEU A 56 -1.91 -9.43 -11.59
CA LEU A 56 -2.75 -8.67 -10.66
C LEU A 56 -3.48 -9.58 -9.64
N VAL A 57 -3.96 -10.75 -10.07
CA VAL A 57 -4.62 -11.73 -9.17
C VAL A 57 -3.60 -12.31 -8.19
N ASN A 58 -2.41 -12.67 -8.66
CA ASN A 58 -1.33 -13.18 -7.81
C ASN A 58 -0.86 -12.12 -6.81
N GLN A 59 -0.69 -10.88 -7.23
CA GLN A 59 -0.32 -9.76 -6.35
C GLN A 59 -1.37 -9.48 -5.28
N LYS A 60 -2.66 -9.51 -5.63
CA LYS A 60 -3.74 -9.37 -4.64
C LYS A 60 -3.75 -10.52 -3.64
N LEU A 61 -3.54 -11.74 -4.09
CA LEU A 61 -3.46 -12.91 -3.22
C LEU A 61 -2.23 -12.84 -2.31
N ALA A 62 -1.07 -12.44 -2.85
CA ALA A 62 0.16 -12.23 -2.07
C ALA A 62 -0.05 -11.16 -0.99
N LEU A 63 -0.67 -10.02 -1.33
CA LEU A 63 -1.02 -8.98 -0.36
C LEU A 63 -1.97 -9.50 0.72
N GLU A 64 -2.99 -10.27 0.38
CA GLU A 64 -3.92 -10.84 1.36
C GLU A 64 -3.21 -11.80 2.33
N ILE A 65 -2.34 -12.67 1.83
CA ILE A 65 -1.51 -13.58 2.64
C ILE A 65 -0.57 -12.76 3.55
N PHE A 66 0.04 -11.71 3.02
CA PHE A 66 0.95 -10.84 3.75
C PHE A 66 0.23 -10.08 4.89
N LEU A 67 -0.96 -9.59 4.65
CA LEU A 67 -1.73 -8.85 5.66
C LEU A 67 -2.32 -9.75 6.76
N LYS A 68 -2.70 -10.99 6.43
CA LYS A 68 -3.40 -11.90 7.36
C LYS A 68 -2.54 -13.06 7.85
N GLY A 69 -1.41 -13.34 7.19
CA GLY A 69 -0.58 -14.50 7.45
C GLY A 69 0.30 -14.38 8.71
N ASN A 70 0.83 -15.52 9.13
CA ASN A 70 1.89 -15.58 10.12
C ASN A 70 3.25 -15.18 9.52
N THR A 71 4.30 -15.09 10.34
CA THR A 71 5.64 -14.65 9.90
C THR A 71 6.19 -15.47 8.74
N GLU A 72 6.02 -16.80 8.76
CA GLU A 72 6.50 -17.68 7.69
C GLU A 72 5.76 -17.44 6.36
N SER A 73 4.44 -17.25 6.43
CA SER A 73 3.62 -16.97 5.25
C SER A 73 3.93 -15.60 4.65
N LYS A 74 4.18 -14.59 5.50
CA LYS A 74 4.58 -13.24 5.08
C LYS A 74 5.91 -13.28 4.33
N GLU A 75 6.89 -14.00 4.86
CA GLU A 75 8.22 -14.07 4.25
C GLU A 75 8.18 -14.72 2.85
N LYS A 76 7.32 -15.71 2.64
CA LYS A 76 7.16 -16.38 1.33
C LYS A 76 6.61 -15.48 0.23
N VAL A 77 5.86 -14.45 0.57
CA VAL A 77 5.22 -13.53 -0.39
C VAL A 77 5.77 -12.11 -0.29
N ARG A 78 6.82 -11.89 0.49
CA ARG A 78 7.39 -10.55 0.72
C ARG A 78 7.84 -9.88 -0.57
N GLU A 79 8.60 -10.59 -1.41
CA GLU A 79 9.09 -10.09 -2.69
C GLU A 79 7.93 -9.68 -3.62
N ASP A 80 6.88 -10.51 -3.71
CA ASP A 80 5.69 -10.20 -4.52
C ASP A 80 4.95 -8.94 -4.01
N VAL A 81 4.95 -8.70 -2.70
CA VAL A 81 4.33 -7.51 -2.10
C VAL A 81 5.21 -6.27 -2.28
N GLU A 82 6.51 -6.39 -2.16
CA GLU A 82 7.46 -5.32 -2.45
C GLU A 82 7.35 -4.89 -3.92
N ASP A 83 7.29 -5.85 -4.85
CA ASP A 83 7.05 -5.58 -6.27
C ASP A 83 5.69 -4.91 -6.52
N LEU A 84 4.64 -5.34 -5.81
CA LEU A 84 3.33 -4.69 -5.89
C LEU A 84 3.40 -3.23 -5.43
N VAL A 85 4.04 -2.97 -4.28
CA VAL A 85 4.22 -1.61 -3.74
C VAL A 85 4.98 -0.75 -4.74
N ASN A 86 6.13 -1.23 -5.24
CA ASN A 86 6.94 -0.53 -6.23
C ASN A 86 6.15 -0.21 -7.50
N ASN A 87 5.39 -1.17 -8.03
CA ASN A 87 4.57 -0.98 -9.22
C ASN A 87 3.45 0.05 -9.00
N LEU A 88 2.80 0.03 -7.84
CA LEU A 88 1.73 0.99 -7.52
C LEU A 88 2.27 2.39 -7.29
N VAL A 89 3.41 2.51 -6.61
CA VAL A 89 4.11 3.78 -6.37
C VAL A 89 4.61 4.39 -7.69
N ALA A 90 5.17 3.58 -8.60
CA ALA A 90 5.64 4.03 -9.90
C ALA A 90 4.52 4.39 -10.91
N LYS A 91 3.28 4.00 -10.62
CA LYS A 91 2.15 4.20 -11.54
C LYS A 91 1.69 5.66 -11.53
N GLU A 92 1.87 6.38 -12.65
CA GLU A 92 1.55 7.81 -12.77
C GLU A 92 0.07 8.15 -12.49
N ASP A 93 -0.85 7.26 -12.84
CA ASP A 93 -2.29 7.42 -12.65
C ASP A 93 -2.83 6.81 -11.33
N ALA A 94 -1.95 6.38 -10.42
CA ALA A 94 -2.35 5.89 -9.11
C ALA A 94 -3.11 6.97 -8.33
N GLN A 95 -4.25 6.61 -7.77
CA GLN A 95 -5.08 7.54 -7.02
C GLN A 95 -4.64 7.61 -5.55
N ALA A 96 -4.68 8.80 -4.95
CA ALA A 96 -4.33 9.02 -3.55
C ALA A 96 -5.08 8.08 -2.60
N GLY A 97 -6.37 7.79 -2.88
CA GLY A 97 -7.18 6.90 -2.05
C GLY A 97 -6.71 5.44 -2.07
N GLU A 98 -6.30 4.93 -3.22
CA GLU A 98 -5.78 3.56 -3.36
C GLU A 98 -4.46 3.40 -2.60
N LEU A 99 -3.53 4.34 -2.81
CA LEU A 99 -2.26 4.37 -2.11
C LEU A 99 -2.47 4.50 -0.59
N TYR A 100 -3.40 5.35 -0.16
CA TYR A 100 -3.68 5.55 1.26
C TYR A 100 -4.21 4.28 1.94
N ILE A 101 -5.12 3.54 1.29
CA ILE A 101 -5.62 2.26 1.82
C ILE A 101 -4.47 1.27 1.98
N LEU A 102 -3.60 1.14 0.97
CA LEU A 102 -2.44 0.25 1.03
C LEU A 102 -1.47 0.66 2.15
N ALA A 103 -1.12 1.94 2.24
CA ALA A 103 -0.23 2.46 3.28
C ALA A 103 -0.75 2.16 4.69
N ARG A 104 -2.05 2.32 4.92
CA ARG A 104 -2.68 1.99 6.21
C ARG A 104 -2.65 0.50 6.50
N GLN A 105 -3.00 -0.34 5.53
CA GLN A 105 -2.96 -1.79 5.70
C GLN A 105 -1.56 -2.27 6.09
N LEU A 106 -0.52 -1.75 5.43
CA LEU A 106 0.88 -2.06 5.76
C LEU A 106 1.25 -1.57 7.17
N LYS A 107 0.83 -0.36 7.54
CA LYS A 107 1.01 0.18 8.90
C LYS A 107 0.36 -0.71 9.96
N ASP A 108 -0.88 -1.16 9.72
CA ASP A 108 -1.66 -1.95 10.68
C ASP A 108 -1.05 -3.34 10.96
N VAL A 109 -0.25 -3.87 10.03
CA VAL A 109 0.51 -5.11 10.20
C VAL A 109 1.98 -4.88 10.57
N ASN A 110 2.34 -3.64 10.97
CA ASN A 110 3.67 -3.19 11.39
C ASN A 110 4.75 -3.23 10.30
N GLU A 111 4.37 -3.24 9.04
CA GLU A 111 5.30 -3.12 7.90
C GLU A 111 5.60 -1.64 7.60
N PHE A 112 6.25 -1.00 8.58
CA PHE A 112 6.43 0.45 8.57
C PHE A 112 7.32 0.95 7.44
N SER A 113 8.29 0.16 6.98
CA SER A 113 9.16 0.53 5.85
C SER A 113 8.37 0.62 4.55
N LEU A 114 7.59 -0.41 4.21
CA LEU A 114 6.74 -0.41 3.01
C LEU A 114 5.62 0.63 3.12
N SER A 115 5.00 0.76 4.29
CA SER A 115 4.01 1.82 4.54
C SER A 115 4.60 3.22 4.30
N ARG A 116 5.84 3.45 4.75
CA ARG A 116 6.55 4.71 4.53
C ARG A 116 6.75 5.02 3.05
N GLU A 117 7.18 4.06 2.26
CA GLU A 117 7.35 4.24 0.81
C GLU A 117 6.06 4.75 0.16
N VAL A 118 4.93 4.12 0.48
CA VAL A 118 3.63 4.52 -0.07
C VAL A 118 3.23 5.91 0.44
N TYR A 119 3.43 6.23 1.74
CA TYR A 119 3.12 7.56 2.26
C TYR A 119 4.02 8.66 1.69
N GLU A 120 5.31 8.39 1.44
CA GLU A 120 6.20 9.36 0.77
C GLU A 120 5.68 9.71 -0.62
N GLU A 121 5.18 8.73 -1.35
CA GLU A 121 4.59 8.95 -2.67
C GLU A 121 3.29 9.75 -2.60
N ILE A 122 2.38 9.40 -1.67
CA ILE A 122 1.15 10.16 -1.43
C ILE A 122 1.50 11.62 -1.09
N TYR A 123 2.42 11.81 -0.17
CA TYR A 123 2.84 13.14 0.28
C TYR A 123 3.52 13.93 -0.85
N GLY A 124 4.37 13.29 -1.65
CA GLY A 124 5.05 13.92 -2.78
C GLY A 124 4.10 14.42 -3.86
N ARG A 125 3.10 13.61 -4.22
CA ARG A 125 2.16 13.94 -5.31
C ARG A 125 0.98 14.80 -4.87
N PHE A 126 0.43 14.52 -3.69
CA PHE A 126 -0.89 15.04 -3.28
C PHE A 126 -0.82 15.96 -2.05
N GLN A 127 0.37 16.41 -1.64
CA GLN A 127 0.59 17.18 -0.40
C GLN A 127 -0.43 18.31 -0.19
N LYS A 128 -0.77 19.05 -1.23
CA LYS A 128 -1.69 20.20 -1.13
C LYS A 128 -3.12 19.77 -0.80
N GLU A 129 -3.52 18.59 -1.24
CA GLU A 129 -4.87 18.04 -1.14
C GLU A 129 -5.07 17.21 0.14
N LEU A 130 -3.97 16.76 0.77
CA LEU A 130 -4.04 15.96 1.99
C LEU A 130 -4.58 16.77 3.15
N ASP A 131 -5.45 16.15 3.93
CA ASP A 131 -5.85 16.69 5.24
C ASP A 131 -4.78 16.42 6.32
N GLY A 132 -4.91 17.14 7.45
CA GLY A 132 -3.96 17.02 8.55
C GLY A 132 -3.94 15.65 9.22
N ASN A 133 -5.00 14.82 9.09
CA ASN A 133 -5.04 13.48 9.67
C ASN A 133 -4.16 12.52 8.87
N VAL A 134 -4.24 12.56 7.54
CA VAL A 134 -3.39 11.74 6.66
C VAL A 134 -1.91 12.10 6.87
N ILE A 135 -1.60 13.40 6.96
CA ILE A 135 -0.22 13.86 7.21
C ILE A 135 0.26 13.43 8.61
N ALA A 136 -0.61 13.42 9.62
CA ALA A 136 -0.28 12.93 10.95
C ALA A 136 -0.04 11.41 10.98
N GLU A 137 -0.80 10.63 10.18
CA GLU A 137 -0.53 9.20 10.01
C GLU A 137 0.81 8.95 9.33
N PHE A 138 1.15 9.74 8.32
CA PHE A 138 2.48 9.69 7.69
C PHE A 138 3.59 10.01 8.71
N ALA A 139 3.42 11.04 9.55
CA ALA A 139 4.37 11.34 10.62
C ALA A 139 4.56 10.17 11.60
N GLN A 140 3.48 9.46 11.95
CA GLN A 140 3.59 8.25 12.76
C GLN A 140 4.42 7.16 12.08
N VAL A 141 4.19 6.93 10.78
CA VAL A 141 4.93 5.93 10.03
C VAL A 141 6.39 6.30 9.90
N LEU A 142 6.71 7.58 9.65
CA LEU A 142 8.10 8.08 9.65
C LEU A 142 8.78 7.79 11.00
N PHE A 143 8.13 8.09 12.10
CA PHE A 143 8.67 7.84 13.44
C PHE A 143 8.92 6.34 13.70
N LEU A 144 7.94 5.49 13.34
CA LEU A 144 8.03 4.05 13.58
C LEU A 144 9.05 3.37 12.66
N SER A 145 9.15 3.80 11.40
CA SER A 145 10.12 3.26 10.43
C SER A 145 11.55 3.72 10.69
N ASN A 146 11.75 4.85 11.38
CA ASN A 146 13.05 5.39 11.76
C ASN A 146 13.48 4.97 13.19
N GLU A 147 13.15 3.75 13.61
CA GLU A 147 13.51 3.21 14.93
C GLU A 147 13.10 4.14 16.10
N LYS A 148 12.02 4.88 15.93
CA LYS A 148 11.50 5.87 16.87
C LYS A 148 12.47 7.04 17.16
N LYS A 149 13.25 7.42 16.14
CA LYS A 149 14.12 8.59 16.20
C LYS A 149 13.49 9.77 15.46
N PHE A 150 13.68 10.97 16.00
CA PHE A 150 13.26 12.20 15.33
C PHE A 150 14.35 12.69 14.38
N ASP A 151 13.92 13.16 13.22
CA ASP A 151 14.74 13.85 12.24
C ASP A 151 14.02 15.10 11.71
N GLU A 152 14.70 15.91 10.89
CA GLU A 152 14.13 17.14 10.34
C GLU A 152 12.95 16.87 9.40
N ARG A 153 12.93 15.71 8.72
CA ARG A 153 11.81 15.31 7.87
C ARG A 153 10.54 15.10 8.68
N LEU A 154 10.64 14.31 9.74
CA LEU A 154 9.52 14.05 10.66
C LEU A 154 9.01 15.31 11.29
N LYS A 155 9.91 16.21 11.75
CA LYS A 155 9.54 17.51 12.32
C LYS A 155 8.73 18.34 11.32
N THR A 156 9.19 18.45 10.08
CA THR A 156 8.51 19.19 9.02
C THR A 156 7.10 18.65 8.77
N VAL A 157 6.95 17.31 8.67
CA VAL A 157 5.66 16.66 8.44
C VAL A 157 4.72 16.86 9.64
N LEU A 158 5.23 16.81 10.88
CA LEU A 158 4.44 17.10 12.09
C LEU A 158 3.95 18.54 12.14
N ASP A 159 4.80 19.50 11.79
CA ASP A 159 4.44 20.91 11.76
C ASP A 159 3.34 21.18 10.72
N GLU A 160 3.43 20.56 9.55
CA GLU A 160 2.39 20.66 8.51
C GLU A 160 1.08 19.96 8.93
N ALA A 161 1.16 18.78 9.56
CA ALA A 161 -0.03 18.09 10.08
C ALA A 161 -0.78 18.99 11.07
N LEU A 162 -0.06 19.65 11.98
CA LEU A 162 -0.65 20.55 12.98
C LEU A 162 -1.10 21.89 12.38
N LEU A 163 -0.50 22.35 11.28
CA LEU A 163 -0.96 23.53 10.56
C LEU A 163 -2.35 23.27 9.93
N LYS A 164 -2.56 22.08 9.32
CA LYS A 164 -3.82 21.70 8.70
C LYS A 164 -4.87 21.18 9.69
N ASN A 165 -4.45 20.49 10.75
CA ASN A 165 -5.31 20.05 11.84
C ASN A 165 -4.64 20.31 13.21
N PRO A 166 -4.85 21.51 13.79
CA PRO A 166 -4.20 21.91 15.06
C PRO A 166 -4.55 21.03 16.27
N ASN A 167 -5.61 20.25 16.18
CA ASN A 167 -6.12 19.42 17.26
C ASN A 167 -5.91 17.92 17.00
N ASN A 168 -5.10 17.55 16.00
CA ASN A 168 -4.81 16.13 15.74
C ASN A 168 -4.06 15.51 16.94
N PRO A 169 -4.64 14.55 17.67
CA PRO A 169 -4.06 14.04 18.90
C PRO A 169 -2.73 13.31 18.66
N SER A 170 -2.61 12.59 17.54
CA SER A 170 -1.40 11.85 17.20
C SER A 170 -0.23 12.78 16.90
N ALA A 171 -0.47 13.84 16.11
CA ALA A 171 0.55 14.83 15.81
C ALA A 171 0.96 15.63 17.06
N LEU A 172 -0.02 16.01 17.89
CA LEU A 172 0.26 16.68 19.17
C LEU A 172 1.08 15.82 20.13
N THR A 173 0.75 14.52 20.21
CA THR A 173 1.48 13.59 21.08
C THR A 173 2.92 13.38 20.60
N LEU A 174 3.12 13.15 19.29
CA LEU A 174 4.46 12.99 18.71
C LEU A 174 5.29 14.29 18.80
N LYS A 175 4.67 15.44 18.53
CA LYS A 175 5.36 16.71 18.68
C LYS A 175 5.76 16.98 20.13
N GLY A 176 4.88 16.63 21.08
CA GLY A 176 5.21 16.72 22.50
C GLY A 176 6.35 15.79 22.91
N LEU A 177 6.44 14.58 22.31
CA LEU A 177 7.58 13.69 22.53
C LEU A 177 8.88 14.29 21.95
N PHE A 178 8.84 14.88 20.76
CA PHE A 178 9.96 15.60 20.17
C PHE A 178 10.44 16.73 21.09
N GLU A 179 9.53 17.54 21.64
CA GLU A 179 9.87 18.60 22.56
C GLU A 179 10.48 18.08 23.87
N LEU A 180 9.99 16.91 24.34
CA LEU A 180 10.55 16.27 25.53
C LEU A 180 12.00 15.80 25.33
N GLU A 181 12.32 15.22 24.16
CA GLU A 181 13.69 14.81 23.82
C GLU A 181 14.63 16.02 23.73
N ASN A 182 14.11 17.17 23.28
CA ASN A 182 14.84 18.43 23.24
C ASN A 182 14.84 19.17 24.58
N ASN A 183 14.36 18.52 25.66
CA ASN A 183 14.27 19.10 27.00
C ASN A 183 13.36 20.34 27.13
N ASN A 184 12.45 20.55 26.18
CA ASN A 184 11.47 21.64 26.17
C ASN A 184 10.21 21.23 26.96
N ILE A 185 10.38 21.05 28.27
CA ILE A 185 9.35 20.52 29.18
C ILE A 185 8.04 21.32 29.13
N SER A 186 8.10 22.64 29.02
CA SER A 186 6.90 23.48 28.98
C SER A 186 6.08 23.24 27.71
N SER A 187 6.74 23.16 26.56
CA SER A 187 6.09 22.84 25.27
C SER A 187 5.49 21.44 25.27
N THR A 188 6.21 20.47 25.84
CA THR A 188 5.70 19.10 26.02
C THR A 188 4.37 19.07 26.76
N ILE A 189 4.32 19.76 27.91
CA ILE A 189 3.13 19.85 28.78
C ILE A 189 1.96 20.49 28.01
N ASP A 190 2.20 21.59 27.30
CA ASP A 190 1.17 22.26 26.50
C ASP A 190 0.61 21.38 25.42
N LEU A 191 1.49 20.78 24.59
CA LEU A 191 1.08 19.90 23.48
C LEU A 191 0.29 18.68 23.96
N TRP A 192 0.74 18.01 25.03
CA TRP A 192 0.05 16.83 25.54
C TRP A 192 -1.26 17.18 26.25
N ASN A 193 -1.35 18.32 26.96
CA ASN A 193 -2.63 18.80 27.49
C ASN A 193 -3.65 19.07 26.37
N ARG A 194 -3.21 19.60 25.23
CA ARG A 194 -4.05 19.81 24.05
C ARG A 194 -4.45 18.50 23.39
N ALA A 195 -3.59 17.47 23.40
CA ALA A 195 -3.89 16.16 22.79
C ALA A 195 -4.96 15.38 23.57
N VAL A 196 -4.92 15.38 24.91
CA VAL A 196 -5.77 14.56 25.80
C VAL A 196 -7.26 14.61 25.45
N PRO A 197 -7.90 15.78 25.19
CA PRO A 197 -9.34 15.82 24.89
C PRO A 197 -9.74 15.13 23.59
N PHE A 198 -8.82 14.99 22.64
CA PHE A 198 -9.06 14.48 21.29
C PHE A 198 -8.67 13.01 21.13
N LEU A 199 -8.07 12.38 22.13
CA LEU A 199 -7.78 10.94 22.12
C LEU A 199 -9.06 10.11 22.19
N ASN A 200 -9.19 9.14 21.30
CA ASN A 200 -10.39 8.33 21.18
C ASN A 200 -10.53 7.28 22.29
N SER A 201 -9.41 6.71 22.72
CA SER A 201 -9.38 5.65 23.71
C SER A 201 -9.20 6.20 25.14
N GLU A 202 -9.99 5.71 26.10
CA GLU A 202 -9.80 6.02 27.50
C GLU A 202 -8.44 5.56 28.02
N LYS A 203 -7.95 4.42 27.55
CA LYS A 203 -6.62 3.93 27.86
C LYS A 203 -5.55 4.93 27.43
N GLU A 204 -5.58 5.39 26.18
CA GLU A 204 -4.60 6.36 25.65
C GLU A 204 -4.65 7.67 26.45
N ARG A 205 -5.85 8.15 26.81
CA ARG A 205 -6.00 9.34 27.65
C ARG A 205 -5.36 9.16 29.01
N ASN A 206 -5.56 8.01 29.65
CA ASN A 206 -4.98 7.75 30.97
C ASN A 206 -3.45 7.57 30.90
N ASP A 207 -2.95 6.90 29.87
CA ASP A 207 -1.51 6.72 29.64
C ASP A 207 -0.84 8.08 29.42
N LEU A 208 -1.41 8.95 28.56
CA LEU A 208 -0.84 10.27 28.32
C LEU A 208 -0.92 11.18 29.55
N LYS A 209 -1.99 11.11 30.35
CA LYS A 209 -2.09 11.83 31.62
C LYS A 209 -1.03 11.38 32.62
N ALA A 210 -0.75 10.07 32.71
CA ALA A 210 0.30 9.57 33.58
C ALA A 210 1.69 10.08 33.17
N LEU A 211 1.97 10.12 31.85
CA LEU A 211 3.20 10.72 31.31
C LEU A 211 3.28 12.23 31.62
N LEU A 212 2.17 12.97 31.47
CA LEU A 212 2.09 14.40 31.82
C LEU A 212 2.46 14.65 33.28
N GLU A 213 1.91 13.85 34.20
CA GLU A 213 2.23 14.02 35.63
C GLU A 213 3.69 13.71 35.93
N ALA A 214 4.30 12.71 35.27
CA ALA A 214 5.72 12.42 35.39
C ALA A 214 6.60 13.60 34.89
N VAL A 215 6.24 14.20 33.76
CA VAL A 215 6.96 15.34 33.17
C VAL A 215 6.81 16.59 34.02
N LYS A 216 5.61 16.85 34.59
CA LYS A 216 5.39 17.98 35.51
C LYS A 216 6.25 17.88 36.78
N LYS A 217 6.38 16.66 37.35
CA LYS A 217 7.27 16.42 38.49
C LYS A 217 8.72 16.73 38.15
N ARG A 218 9.18 16.34 36.96
CA ARG A 218 10.55 16.65 36.51
C ARG A 218 10.81 18.16 36.34
N LYS A 219 9.78 18.93 35.96
CA LYS A 219 9.89 20.42 35.85
C LYS A 219 10.13 21.11 37.18
N ASN A 220 9.65 20.52 38.28
CA ASN A 220 9.67 21.15 39.62
C ASN A 220 10.89 20.71 40.46
N GLN A 221 11.77 19.89 39.89
CA GLN A 221 13.06 19.49 40.46
C GLN A 221 14.20 20.34 39.88
#